data_f6327ff9f69a9f84f09cf79f2ddf3218
#
_entry.id   f6327ff9f69a9f84f09cf79f2ddf3218
#
_cell.length_a   1.000
_cell.length_b   1.000
_cell.length_c   1.000
_cell.angle_alpha   90.00
_cell.angle_beta   90.00
_cell.angle_gamma   90.00
#
_symmetry.space_group_name_H-M   'P 1'
#
loop_
_entity.id
_entity.type
_entity.pdbx_description
1 polymer ?
#
loop_
_entity_poly.entity_id
_entity_poly.type
_entity_poly.pdbx_seq_one_letter_code
_entity_poly.pdbx_strand_id
1 'polypeptide(L)'
;MKKFKFLVYSLALALMVASCDKHELMFNTIPAGEAEFQLHYFEPINNAAAYYIDSVFVNGVLYSSVNGSGQLLPYNGVPGGGIGKFFSINPGDVNLKFYRKGEVVYDQMVTLNKGKQNVIVHDMNKAPIVVDNGYPYQHVSGTPSVANWDTDSLETVKFVNVLYESEGQPYEGKLQYQWQHPTTKEWHNLGEAVAFGEATERAPISVIKTTHNSSGFCRINYRILTEDGEQLQIVNSGGKTVNYSDYWTGYIGRSYMHFFSGIRTKNGFCQVKQWTSL
;
A
#
# COMPACT_ATOMS: atom_id res chain seq x y z
N MET A 1 20.23 -59.33 10.66
CA MET A 1 18.95 -58.52 10.57
C MET A 1 18.97 -57.28 11.44
N LYS A 2 19.48 -57.25 12.66
CA LYS A 2 19.48 -56.02 13.52
C LYS A 2 20.37 -54.87 12.96
N LYS A 3 21.51 -55.17 12.37
CA LYS A 3 22.43 -54.16 11.80
C LYS A 3 21.87 -53.46 10.55
N PHE A 4 21.07 -54.16 9.75
CA PHE A 4 20.43 -53.60 8.54
C PHE A 4 19.28 -52.63 8.89
N LYS A 5 18.50 -52.91 9.93
CA LYS A 5 17.46 -52.03 10.41
C LYS A 5 18.06 -50.72 10.94
N PHE A 6 19.17 -50.74 11.62
CA PHE A 6 19.86 -49.56 12.14
C PHE A 6 20.36 -48.66 11.01
N LEU A 7 20.89 -49.25 9.93
CA LEU A 7 21.33 -48.52 8.74
C LEU A 7 20.16 -47.80 8.02
N VAL A 8 19.03 -48.47 7.92
CA VAL A 8 17.82 -47.84 7.29
C VAL A 8 17.27 -46.70 8.14
N TYR A 9 17.26 -46.83 9.47
CA TYR A 9 16.80 -45.75 10.35
C TYR A 9 17.76 -44.54 10.36
N SER A 10 19.09 -44.78 10.32
CA SER A 10 20.05 -43.69 10.24
C SER A 10 20.02 -42.95 8.89
N LEU A 11 19.75 -43.69 7.79
CA LEU A 11 19.58 -43.07 6.46
C LEU A 11 18.28 -42.26 6.36
N ALA A 12 17.18 -42.77 6.94
CA ALA A 12 15.90 -42.06 7.00
C ALA A 12 16.00 -40.79 7.87
N LEU A 13 16.74 -40.87 8.98
CA LEU A 13 16.98 -39.68 9.84
C LEU A 13 17.83 -38.64 9.12
N ALA A 14 18.87 -39.05 8.38
CA ALA A 14 19.72 -38.16 7.59
C ALA A 14 18.95 -37.47 6.45
N LEU A 15 17.99 -38.17 5.83
CA LEU A 15 17.13 -37.59 4.79
C LEU A 15 16.11 -36.58 5.36
N MET A 16 15.65 -36.76 6.61
CA MET A 16 14.78 -35.80 7.24
C MET A 16 15.50 -34.51 7.66
N VAL A 17 16.79 -34.54 7.93
CA VAL A 17 17.59 -33.36 8.29
C VAL A 17 18.00 -32.57 7.03
N ALA A 18 18.12 -33.24 5.88
CA ALA A 18 18.44 -32.58 4.60
C ALA A 18 17.22 -31.87 3.96
N SER A 19 16.03 -32.08 4.49
CA SER A 19 14.76 -31.47 3.98
C SER A 19 14.42 -30.11 4.61
N CYS A 20 15.29 -29.57 5.47
CA CYS A 20 15.19 -28.18 5.88
C CYS A 20 16.02 -27.32 4.92
N ASP A 21 15.65 -27.30 3.64
CA ASP A 21 15.96 -26.13 2.83
C ASP A 21 15.27 -24.95 3.50
N LYS A 22 16.07 -24.02 4.01
CA LYS A 22 15.59 -22.70 4.37
C LYS A 22 14.81 -22.23 3.14
N HIS A 23 13.48 -22.04 3.28
CA HIS A 23 12.74 -21.22 2.34
C HIS A 23 13.36 -19.84 2.44
N GLU A 24 14.42 -19.58 1.70
CA GLU A 24 14.79 -18.23 1.38
C GLU A 24 13.58 -17.66 0.65
N LEU A 25 12.89 -16.74 1.30
CA LEU A 25 11.95 -15.88 0.62
C LEU A 25 12.78 -15.15 -0.44
N MET A 26 12.81 -15.71 -1.65
CA MET A 26 13.32 -14.99 -2.80
C MET A 26 12.34 -13.85 -3.01
N PHE A 27 12.67 -12.69 -2.45
CA PHE A 27 12.02 -11.47 -2.87
C PHE A 27 12.20 -11.41 -4.39
N ASN A 28 11.09 -11.29 -5.12
CA ASN A 28 11.14 -11.04 -6.55
C ASN A 28 11.98 -9.78 -6.73
N THR A 29 13.25 -9.96 -7.05
CA THR A 29 14.11 -8.86 -7.43
C THR A 29 13.57 -8.33 -8.74
N ILE A 30 13.25 -7.05 -8.79
CA ILE A 30 12.92 -6.39 -10.05
C ILE A 30 14.09 -6.68 -11.00
N PRO A 31 13.84 -7.26 -12.19
CA PRO A 31 14.90 -7.50 -13.14
C PRO A 31 15.72 -6.23 -13.36
N ALA A 32 17.02 -6.34 -13.33
CA ALA A 32 17.90 -5.18 -13.42
C ALA A 32 17.60 -4.40 -14.69
N GLY A 33 17.03 -3.22 -14.57
CA GLY A 33 16.71 -2.33 -15.68
C GLY A 33 15.23 -2.16 -16.00
N GLU A 34 14.32 -2.87 -15.35
CA GLU A 34 12.89 -2.69 -15.51
C GLU A 34 12.29 -1.67 -14.53
N ALA A 35 11.12 -1.14 -14.87
CA ALA A 35 10.23 -0.42 -13.99
C ALA A 35 9.11 -1.36 -13.56
N GLU A 36 8.75 -1.33 -12.29
CA GLU A 36 7.51 -1.93 -11.80
C GLU A 36 6.61 -0.82 -11.29
N PHE A 37 5.33 -0.88 -11.60
CA PHE A 37 4.38 0.08 -11.07
C PHE A 37 3.08 -0.56 -10.61
N GLN A 38 2.48 0.06 -9.60
CA GLN A 38 1.12 -0.21 -9.15
C GLN A 38 0.26 1.01 -9.46
N LEU A 39 -0.84 0.81 -10.18
CA LEU A 39 -1.72 1.89 -10.61
C LEU A 39 -2.86 2.07 -9.60
N HIS A 40 -3.08 3.31 -9.15
CA HIS A 40 -4.15 3.70 -8.25
C HIS A 40 -5.09 4.68 -8.92
N TYR A 41 -6.39 4.48 -8.72
CA TYR A 41 -7.43 5.39 -9.18
C TYR A 41 -8.07 6.10 -7.99
N PHE A 42 -7.70 7.35 -7.76
CA PHE A 42 -8.10 8.17 -6.60
C PHE A 42 -8.77 9.50 -6.98
N GLU A 43 -9.32 9.61 -8.18
CA GLU A 43 -10.11 10.79 -8.54
C GLU A 43 -11.22 11.02 -7.49
N PRO A 44 -11.29 12.19 -6.82
CA PRO A 44 -12.20 12.44 -5.71
C PRO A 44 -13.61 12.79 -6.21
N ILE A 45 -14.23 11.85 -6.90
CA ILE A 45 -15.60 11.95 -7.40
C ILE A 45 -16.53 11.10 -6.55
N ASN A 46 -17.82 11.15 -6.88
CA ASN A 46 -18.79 10.30 -6.23
C ASN A 46 -18.49 8.81 -6.52
N ASN A 47 -18.47 7.98 -5.48
CA ASN A 47 -18.23 6.52 -5.61
C ASN A 47 -19.49 5.80 -6.15
N ALA A 48 -20.03 6.27 -7.26
CA ALA A 48 -21.10 5.58 -7.95
C ALA A 48 -20.54 4.71 -9.08
N ALA A 49 -21.19 3.58 -9.35
CA ALA A 49 -20.80 2.67 -10.42
C ALA A 49 -20.67 3.35 -11.80
N ALA A 50 -21.38 4.47 -12.00
CA ALA A 50 -21.30 5.28 -13.21
C ALA A 50 -19.90 5.86 -13.48
N TYR A 51 -19.05 5.97 -12.46
CA TYR A 51 -17.70 6.51 -12.56
C TYR A 51 -16.60 5.43 -12.55
N TYR A 52 -16.97 4.17 -12.52
CA TYR A 52 -16.01 3.08 -12.58
C TYR A 52 -15.34 3.01 -13.96
N ILE A 53 -14.07 2.67 -13.96
CA ILE A 53 -13.28 2.49 -15.19
C ILE A 53 -13.49 1.07 -15.71
N ASP A 54 -13.87 0.95 -16.98
CA ASP A 54 -14.16 -0.34 -17.61
C ASP A 54 -12.90 -1.07 -18.04
N SER A 55 -11.91 -0.32 -18.54
CA SER A 55 -10.64 -0.88 -18.97
C SER A 55 -9.51 0.15 -18.89
N VAL A 56 -8.32 -0.38 -18.65
CA VAL A 56 -7.06 0.37 -18.60
C VAL A 56 -6.11 -0.20 -19.62
N PHE A 57 -5.53 0.68 -20.43
CA PHE A 57 -4.48 0.37 -21.39
C PHE A 57 -3.19 1.06 -20.99
N VAL A 58 -2.08 0.36 -21.18
CA VAL A 58 -0.72 0.84 -20.97
C VAL A 58 0.02 0.66 -22.31
N ASN A 59 0.49 1.75 -22.90
CA ASN A 59 1.11 1.75 -24.24
C ASN A 59 0.27 1.01 -25.30
N GLY A 60 -1.05 1.17 -25.25
CA GLY A 60 -1.99 0.52 -26.17
C GLY A 60 -2.25 -0.96 -25.90
N VAL A 61 -1.61 -1.56 -24.89
CA VAL A 61 -1.84 -2.94 -24.47
C VAL A 61 -2.86 -2.96 -23.33
N LEU A 62 -3.86 -3.84 -23.45
CA LEU A 62 -4.87 -4.02 -22.40
C LEU A 62 -4.22 -4.50 -21.10
N TYR A 63 -4.34 -3.69 -20.06
CA TYR A 63 -3.75 -3.93 -18.77
C TYR A 63 -4.77 -4.50 -17.75
N SER A 64 -5.98 -3.96 -17.76
CA SER A 64 -7.09 -4.43 -16.93
C SER A 64 -8.41 -4.14 -17.62
N SER A 65 -9.34 -5.10 -17.53
CA SER A 65 -10.68 -4.92 -18.05
C SER A 65 -11.72 -5.67 -17.22
N VAL A 66 -12.98 -5.34 -17.44
CA VAL A 66 -14.14 -6.03 -16.87
C VAL A 66 -14.30 -7.46 -17.41
N ASN A 67 -13.67 -7.77 -18.53
CA ASN A 67 -13.83 -9.05 -19.21
C ASN A 67 -13.26 -10.22 -18.41
N GLY A 68 -14.13 -11.12 -18.02
CA GLY A 68 -13.82 -12.41 -17.39
C GLY A 68 -14.00 -12.47 -15.88
N SER A 69 -13.75 -11.40 -15.13
CA SER A 69 -13.95 -11.35 -13.67
C SER A 69 -14.90 -10.25 -13.21
N GLY A 70 -15.42 -9.44 -14.13
CA GLY A 70 -16.47 -8.46 -13.85
C GLY A 70 -16.09 -7.30 -12.92
N GLN A 71 -14.80 -7.07 -12.69
CA GLN A 71 -14.39 -6.00 -11.78
C GLN A 71 -14.02 -4.74 -12.55
N LEU A 72 -14.94 -3.79 -12.49
CA LEU A 72 -14.67 -2.39 -12.80
C LEU A 72 -13.63 -1.84 -11.83
N LEU A 73 -12.80 -0.89 -12.30
CA LEU A 73 -11.88 -0.18 -11.42
C LEU A 73 -12.65 0.93 -10.68
N PRO A 74 -13.02 0.71 -9.41
CA PRO A 74 -13.74 1.70 -8.63
C PRO A 74 -12.79 2.78 -8.09
N TYR A 75 -13.35 3.88 -7.62
CA TYR A 75 -12.62 4.84 -6.81
C TYR A 75 -11.93 4.15 -5.61
N ASN A 76 -10.74 4.62 -5.28
CA ASN A 76 -9.84 3.99 -4.31
C ASN A 76 -9.45 2.54 -4.66
N GLY A 77 -9.46 2.20 -5.93
CA GLY A 77 -9.15 0.89 -6.44
C GLY A 77 -7.81 0.80 -7.16
N VAL A 78 -7.41 -0.44 -7.36
CA VAL A 78 -6.30 -0.83 -8.23
C VAL A 78 -6.78 -1.86 -9.25
N PRO A 79 -6.22 -1.91 -10.45
CA PRO A 79 -6.57 -2.94 -11.43
C PRO A 79 -6.34 -4.36 -10.87
N GLY A 80 -7.29 -5.25 -11.11
CA GLY A 80 -7.19 -6.65 -10.67
C GLY A 80 -7.70 -6.95 -9.26
N GLY A 81 -8.39 -5.99 -8.60
CA GLY A 81 -9.05 -6.22 -7.31
C GLY A 81 -8.17 -6.01 -6.09
N GLY A 82 -8.59 -6.53 -4.94
CA GLY A 82 -8.05 -6.19 -3.62
C GLY A 82 -6.60 -6.56 -3.30
N ILE A 83 -5.90 -7.23 -4.22
CA ILE A 83 -4.46 -7.50 -4.09
C ILE A 83 -3.75 -6.55 -5.04
N GLY A 84 -3.04 -5.59 -4.48
CA GLY A 84 -2.27 -4.63 -5.27
C GLY A 84 -1.21 -5.31 -6.11
N LYS A 85 -1.47 -5.48 -7.41
CA LYS A 85 -0.50 -6.04 -8.35
C LYS A 85 0.44 -4.96 -8.86
N PHE A 86 1.71 -5.31 -8.94
CA PHE A 86 2.71 -4.56 -9.69
C PHE A 86 2.86 -5.16 -11.08
N PHE A 87 3.15 -4.31 -12.05
CA PHE A 87 3.33 -4.69 -13.44
C PHE A 87 4.67 -4.19 -13.93
N SER A 88 5.42 -5.07 -14.60
CA SER A 88 6.73 -4.74 -15.16
C SER A 88 6.60 -4.14 -16.55
N ILE A 89 7.38 -3.11 -16.82
CA ILE A 89 7.47 -2.43 -18.09
C ILE A 89 8.88 -1.85 -18.28
N ASN A 90 9.26 -1.55 -19.52
CA ASN A 90 10.49 -0.80 -19.78
C ASN A 90 10.37 0.63 -19.21
N PRO A 91 11.41 1.14 -18.52
CA PRO A 91 11.44 2.53 -18.07
C PRO A 91 11.33 3.50 -19.22
N GLY A 92 10.79 4.66 -18.96
CA GLY A 92 10.58 5.73 -19.93
C GLY A 92 9.15 6.24 -19.95
N ASP A 93 8.78 6.90 -21.03
CA ASP A 93 7.45 7.46 -21.18
C ASP A 93 6.42 6.38 -21.51
N VAL A 94 5.36 6.35 -20.72
CA VAL A 94 4.29 5.36 -20.76
C VAL A 94 2.96 6.09 -20.94
N ASN A 95 2.18 5.67 -21.93
CA ASN A 95 0.82 6.18 -22.12
C ASN A 95 -0.16 5.37 -21.29
N LEU A 96 -0.93 6.06 -20.43
CA LEU A 96 -2.03 5.51 -19.67
C LEU A 96 -3.36 5.97 -20.27
N LYS A 97 -4.21 5.01 -20.62
CA LYS A 97 -5.53 5.29 -21.20
C LYS A 97 -6.63 4.53 -20.48
N PHE A 98 -7.62 5.27 -19.97
CA PHE A 98 -8.78 4.67 -19.31
C PHE A 98 -10.03 4.84 -20.17
N TYR A 99 -10.85 3.81 -20.15
CA TYR A 99 -12.15 3.80 -20.80
C TYR A 99 -13.27 3.68 -19.77
N ARG A 100 -14.34 4.40 -20.04
CA ARG A 100 -15.61 4.34 -19.30
C ARG A 100 -16.76 4.33 -20.29
N LYS A 101 -17.59 3.29 -20.25
CA LYS A 101 -18.70 3.08 -21.20
C LYS A 101 -18.25 3.10 -22.66
N GLY A 102 -17.04 2.58 -22.93
CA GLY A 102 -16.47 2.53 -24.27
C GLY A 102 -15.81 3.82 -24.75
N GLU A 103 -15.91 4.91 -23.98
CA GLU A 103 -15.29 6.19 -24.29
C GLU A 103 -13.98 6.39 -23.53
N VAL A 104 -13.00 7.07 -24.15
CA VAL A 104 -11.75 7.45 -23.49
C VAL A 104 -12.05 8.58 -22.50
N VAL A 105 -11.78 8.35 -21.22
CA VAL A 105 -11.97 9.36 -20.16
C VAL A 105 -10.64 9.85 -19.57
N TYR A 106 -9.55 9.17 -19.86
CA TYR A 106 -8.19 9.55 -19.44
C TYR A 106 -7.19 9.12 -20.52
N ASP A 107 -6.32 10.02 -20.92
CA ASP A 107 -5.25 9.76 -21.90
C ASP A 107 -4.07 10.66 -21.57
N GLN A 108 -3.14 10.14 -20.76
CA GLN A 108 -2.01 10.90 -20.24
C GLN A 108 -0.71 10.11 -20.36
N MET A 109 0.38 10.85 -20.52
CA MET A 109 1.72 10.29 -20.43
C MET A 109 2.24 10.35 -19.01
N VAL A 110 3.02 9.35 -18.64
CA VAL A 110 3.76 9.29 -17.37
C VAL A 110 5.16 8.76 -17.63
N THR A 111 6.15 9.34 -17.01
CA THR A 111 7.53 8.83 -17.07
C THR A 111 7.77 7.90 -15.90
N LEU A 112 8.10 6.65 -16.17
CA LEU A 112 8.48 5.64 -15.17
C LEU A 112 9.99 5.45 -15.15
N ASN A 113 10.55 5.54 -13.97
CA ASN A 113 11.96 5.26 -13.72
C ASN A 113 12.19 3.77 -13.44
N LYS A 114 13.44 3.35 -13.47
CA LYS A 114 13.82 2.01 -12.98
C LYS A 114 13.42 1.84 -11.53
N GLY A 115 12.98 0.64 -11.16
CA GLY A 115 12.57 0.31 -9.81
C GLY A 115 11.05 0.28 -9.63
N LYS A 116 10.60 0.30 -8.39
CA LYS A 116 9.21 0.09 -8.01
C LYS A 116 8.52 1.40 -7.66
N GLN A 117 7.39 1.69 -8.29
CA GLN A 117 6.69 2.97 -8.18
C GLN A 117 5.20 2.78 -8.00
N ASN A 118 4.54 3.79 -7.41
CA ASN A 118 3.09 3.89 -7.36
C ASN A 118 2.65 5.05 -8.26
N VAL A 119 1.78 4.77 -9.20
CA VAL A 119 1.20 5.73 -10.15
C VAL A 119 -0.22 6.04 -9.71
N ILE A 120 -0.51 7.31 -9.46
CA ILE A 120 -1.76 7.75 -8.84
C ILE A 120 -2.50 8.66 -9.79
N VAL A 121 -3.60 8.17 -10.36
CA VAL A 121 -4.55 8.97 -11.14
C VAL A 121 -5.52 9.60 -10.16
N HIS A 122 -5.39 10.91 -9.96
CA HIS A 122 -6.14 11.66 -8.96
C HIS A 122 -7.08 12.73 -9.58
N ASP A 123 -6.91 13.01 -10.86
CA ASP A 123 -7.71 13.96 -11.63
C ASP A 123 -7.68 13.53 -13.11
N MET A 124 -8.84 13.40 -13.74
CA MET A 124 -8.93 12.94 -15.13
C MET A 124 -8.33 13.91 -16.15
N ASN A 125 -8.10 15.16 -15.75
CA ASN A 125 -7.56 16.20 -16.62
C ASN A 125 -6.07 16.49 -16.37
N LYS A 126 -5.44 15.78 -15.42
CA LYS A 126 -4.05 16.01 -15.02
C LYS A 126 -3.18 14.78 -15.22
N ALA A 127 -1.89 15.00 -15.37
CA ALA A 127 -0.92 13.94 -15.33
C ALA A 127 -0.98 13.20 -13.96
N PRO A 128 -0.69 11.88 -13.92
CA PRO A 128 -0.69 11.15 -12.66
C PRO A 128 0.47 11.59 -11.77
N ILE A 129 0.28 11.46 -10.47
CA ILE A 129 1.38 11.58 -9.50
C ILE A 129 2.14 10.26 -9.48
N VAL A 130 3.47 10.33 -9.50
CA VAL A 130 4.34 9.16 -9.39
C VAL A 130 5.12 9.26 -8.10
N VAL A 131 5.01 8.23 -7.28
CA VAL A 131 5.70 8.13 -6.00
C VAL A 131 6.61 6.91 -6.02
N ASP A 132 7.88 7.09 -5.67
CA ASP A 132 8.78 5.97 -5.41
C ASP A 132 8.21 5.10 -4.29
N ASN A 133 8.16 3.80 -4.52
CA ASN A 133 7.63 2.85 -3.54
C ASN A 133 8.56 2.67 -2.32
N GLY A 134 9.85 3.01 -2.46
CA GLY A 134 10.88 2.79 -1.45
C GLY A 134 11.46 1.38 -1.47
N TYR A 135 11.37 0.70 -2.61
CA TYR A 135 12.06 -0.57 -2.84
C TYR A 135 13.55 -0.33 -3.20
N PRO A 136 14.52 -1.18 -2.81
CA PRO A 136 14.35 -2.33 -1.94
C PRO A 136 13.97 -1.92 -0.51
N TYR A 137 13.01 -2.63 0.07
CA TYR A 137 12.59 -2.35 1.44
C TYR A 137 13.74 -2.60 2.40
N GLN A 138 13.85 -1.78 3.43
CA GLN A 138 14.78 -2.06 4.51
C GLN A 138 14.49 -3.47 5.03
N HIS A 139 15.52 -4.29 5.11
CA HIS A 139 15.38 -5.62 5.67
C HIS A 139 14.91 -5.46 7.11
N VAL A 140 13.67 -5.85 7.34
CA VAL A 140 13.12 -5.96 8.69
C VAL A 140 13.73 -7.26 9.24
N SER A 141 14.93 -7.13 9.78
CA SER A 141 15.66 -8.26 10.35
C SER A 141 14.97 -8.72 11.61
N GLY A 142 14.67 -9.98 11.67
CA GLY A 142 14.27 -10.65 12.87
C GLY A 142 13.24 -11.74 12.54
N THR A 143 13.68 -12.98 12.54
CA THR A 143 12.78 -14.04 12.93
C THR A 143 12.41 -13.73 14.38
N PRO A 144 11.18 -13.34 14.70
CA PRO A 144 10.82 -13.03 16.08
C PRO A 144 11.11 -14.26 16.94
N SER A 145 12.11 -14.19 17.81
CA SER A 145 12.18 -15.16 18.86
C SER A 145 11.02 -14.86 19.82
N VAL A 146 10.36 -15.86 20.32
CA VAL A 146 9.25 -15.71 21.27
C VAL A 146 9.63 -14.84 22.48
N ALA A 147 10.92 -14.72 22.78
CA ALA A 147 11.49 -13.92 23.86
C ALA A 147 11.66 -12.42 23.53
N ASN A 148 11.71 -12.03 22.25
CA ASN A 148 12.04 -10.65 21.82
C ASN A 148 10.99 -10.06 20.86
N TRP A 149 9.75 -10.46 20.98
CA TRP A 149 8.65 -10.00 20.11
C TRP A 149 8.50 -8.49 20.08
N ASP A 150 8.85 -7.80 21.15
CA ASP A 150 8.68 -6.36 21.29
C ASP A 150 9.77 -5.56 20.55
N THR A 151 10.89 -6.17 20.20
CA THR A 151 12.00 -5.50 19.53
C THR A 151 12.19 -5.90 18.08
N ASP A 152 11.70 -7.10 17.68
CA ASP A 152 12.01 -7.70 16.38
C ASP A 152 10.79 -7.81 15.45
N SER A 153 9.63 -7.33 15.90
CA SER A 153 8.37 -7.45 15.16
C SER A 153 8.04 -6.13 14.49
N LEU A 154 8.48 -5.99 13.24
CA LEU A 154 8.30 -4.76 12.47
C LEU A 154 7.53 -5.03 11.18
N GLU A 155 6.80 -4.03 10.74
CA GLU A 155 6.34 -3.82 9.36
C GLU A 155 6.91 -2.50 8.86
N THR A 156 6.79 -2.21 7.58
CA THR A 156 7.16 -0.90 7.05
C THR A 156 5.98 -0.22 6.42
N VAL A 157 5.88 1.10 6.63
CA VAL A 157 4.80 1.92 6.06
C VAL A 157 5.40 3.14 5.37
N LYS A 158 4.80 3.53 4.25
CA LYS A 158 5.03 4.79 3.56
C LYS A 158 3.68 5.48 3.39
N PHE A 159 3.58 6.73 3.81
CA PHE A 159 2.35 7.53 3.72
C PHE A 159 2.41 8.44 2.49
N VAL A 160 1.28 8.60 1.81
CA VAL A 160 1.11 9.45 0.63
C VAL A 160 -0.11 10.34 0.84
N ASN A 161 0.06 11.64 0.65
CA ASN A 161 -1.03 12.60 0.74
C ASN A 161 -1.60 12.92 -0.65
N VAL A 162 -2.86 12.50 -0.89
CA VAL A 162 -3.64 12.86 -2.07
C VAL A 162 -5.05 13.33 -1.67
N LEU A 163 -5.13 14.01 -0.52
CA LEU A 163 -6.36 14.54 0.03
C LEU A 163 -6.78 15.83 -0.70
N TYR A 164 -8.04 15.93 -1.01
CA TYR A 164 -8.67 17.15 -1.51
C TYR A 164 -9.42 17.89 -0.39
N GLU A 165 -9.35 19.22 -0.40
CA GLU A 165 -10.16 20.07 0.45
C GLU A 165 -11.63 20.05 -0.01
N SER A 166 -11.85 20.25 -1.30
CA SER A 166 -13.12 20.20 -2.00
C SER A 166 -12.91 19.66 -3.42
N GLU A 167 -13.97 19.45 -4.18
CA GLU A 167 -13.89 18.98 -5.55
C GLU A 167 -12.98 19.87 -6.41
N GLY A 168 -11.95 19.26 -7.02
CA GLY A 168 -10.95 19.95 -7.83
C GLY A 168 -9.92 20.79 -7.06
N GLN A 169 -10.03 20.93 -5.74
CA GLN A 169 -9.13 21.72 -4.90
C GLN A 169 -8.33 20.80 -3.96
N PRO A 170 -7.04 20.53 -4.24
CA PRO A 170 -6.17 19.81 -3.31
C PRO A 170 -6.12 20.48 -1.93
N TYR A 171 -5.91 19.70 -0.90
CA TYR A 171 -5.61 20.25 0.44
C TYR A 171 -4.26 20.97 0.40
N GLU A 172 -4.23 22.23 0.80
CA GLU A 172 -3.04 23.10 0.65
C GLU A 172 -2.00 22.94 1.76
N GLY A 173 -2.34 22.40 2.91
CA GLY A 173 -1.40 22.23 4.02
C GLY A 173 -0.59 20.93 3.89
N LYS A 174 0.46 20.82 4.71
CA LYS A 174 1.15 19.54 4.93
C LYS A 174 0.41 18.72 5.95
N LEU A 175 0.47 17.40 5.77
CA LEU A 175 -0.14 16.41 6.66
C LEU A 175 0.93 15.57 7.32
N GLN A 176 0.88 15.48 8.65
CA GLN A 176 1.73 14.62 9.46
C GLN A 176 0.95 13.36 9.82
N TYR A 177 1.42 12.21 9.35
CA TYR A 177 0.91 10.91 9.80
C TYR A 177 1.53 10.54 11.13
N GLN A 178 0.70 10.17 12.11
CA GLN A 178 1.14 9.62 13.39
C GLN A 178 0.51 8.26 13.64
N TRP A 179 1.30 7.34 14.13
CA TRP A 179 0.86 6.02 14.59
C TRP A 179 1.07 5.85 16.09
N GLN A 180 0.21 5.07 16.73
CA GLN A 180 0.28 4.81 18.15
C GLN A 180 0.96 3.48 18.41
N HIS A 181 2.03 3.49 19.20
CA HIS A 181 2.72 2.27 19.60
C HIS A 181 1.75 1.32 20.33
N PRO A 182 1.62 0.07 19.90
CA PRO A 182 0.56 -0.81 20.39
C PRO A 182 0.67 -1.13 21.90
N THR A 183 1.87 -1.08 22.48
CA THR A 183 2.09 -1.35 23.92
C THR A 183 2.17 -0.07 24.74
N THR A 184 3.09 0.84 24.44
CA THR A 184 3.32 2.05 25.24
C THR A 184 2.23 3.10 25.09
N LYS A 185 1.45 3.02 24.01
CA LYS A 185 0.40 3.99 23.65
C LYS A 185 0.94 5.38 23.30
N GLU A 186 2.23 5.53 23.13
CA GLU A 186 2.84 6.75 22.67
C GLU A 186 2.59 6.97 21.18
N TRP A 187 2.45 8.24 20.79
CA TRP A 187 2.29 8.64 19.39
C TRP A 187 3.64 8.94 18.75
N HIS A 188 3.90 8.38 17.58
CA HIS A 188 5.12 8.56 16.82
C HIS A 188 4.82 9.10 15.43
N ASN A 189 5.63 10.02 14.95
CA ASN A 189 5.54 10.50 13.57
C ASN A 189 6.02 9.41 12.60
N LEU A 190 5.33 9.27 11.49
CA LEU A 190 5.78 8.50 10.34
C LEU A 190 6.49 9.47 9.36
N GLY A 191 7.79 9.65 9.55
CA GLY A 191 8.57 10.63 8.76
C GLY A 191 8.13 12.08 8.99
N GLU A 192 8.45 12.93 8.02
CA GLU A 192 8.09 14.35 8.00
C GLU A 192 6.69 14.56 7.44
N ALA A 193 6.10 15.73 7.73
CA ALA A 193 4.83 16.14 7.15
C ALA A 193 4.95 16.37 5.64
N VAL A 194 3.98 15.90 4.86
CA VAL A 194 4.00 15.91 3.39
C VAL A 194 2.86 16.72 2.80
N ALA A 195 3.15 17.49 1.74
CA ALA A 195 2.17 18.22 0.96
C ALA A 195 1.38 17.30 0.02
N PHE A 196 0.38 17.86 -0.66
CA PHE A 196 -0.37 17.13 -1.67
C PHE A 196 0.54 16.58 -2.78
N GLY A 197 0.40 15.32 -3.11
CA GLY A 197 1.22 14.61 -4.11
C GLY A 197 2.56 14.11 -3.59
N GLU A 198 2.90 14.40 -2.34
CA GLU A 198 4.15 13.94 -1.72
C GLU A 198 3.95 12.70 -0.85
N ALA A 199 5.05 12.05 -0.53
CA ALA A 199 5.11 10.88 0.33
C ALA A 199 6.21 11.02 1.39
N THR A 200 5.99 10.38 2.55
CA THR A 200 7.05 10.20 3.55
C THR A 200 8.13 9.26 3.02
N GLU A 201 9.27 9.23 3.68
CA GLU A 201 10.14 8.07 3.57
C GLU A 201 9.45 6.82 4.14
N ARG A 202 9.91 5.65 3.70
CA ARG A 202 9.42 4.38 4.25
C ARG A 202 10.02 4.16 5.62
N ALA A 203 9.18 3.97 6.63
CA ALA A 203 9.62 3.84 8.02
C ALA A 203 9.13 2.53 8.66
N PRO A 204 9.91 1.95 9.57
CA PRO A 204 9.50 0.78 10.33
C PRO A 204 8.48 1.15 11.40
N ILE A 205 7.51 0.28 11.61
CA ILE A 205 6.48 0.38 12.65
C ILE A 205 6.46 -0.91 13.45
N SER A 206 6.39 -0.78 14.77
CA SER A 206 6.30 -1.94 15.67
C SER A 206 4.94 -2.63 15.56
N VAL A 207 4.98 -3.93 15.30
CA VAL A 207 3.81 -4.82 15.23
C VAL A 207 3.97 -5.89 16.29
N ILE A 208 3.14 -5.84 17.34
CA ILE A 208 3.30 -6.72 18.49
C ILE A 208 2.17 -7.73 18.54
N LYS A 209 2.51 -9.00 18.42
CA LYS A 209 1.57 -10.11 18.43
C LYS A 209 0.81 -10.24 19.76
N THR A 210 1.42 -9.87 20.88
CA THR A 210 0.84 -10.01 22.22
C THR A 210 -0.34 -9.08 22.47
N THR A 211 -0.48 -8.00 21.68
CA THR A 211 -1.62 -7.08 21.76
C THR A 211 -2.82 -7.53 20.95
N HIS A 212 -2.68 -8.64 20.26
CA HIS A 212 -3.72 -9.22 19.42
C HIS A 212 -3.80 -10.73 19.59
N ASN A 213 -4.74 -11.36 18.92
CA ASN A 213 -4.96 -12.80 18.95
C ASN A 213 -3.77 -13.60 18.36
N SER A 214 -3.90 -14.92 18.36
CA SER A 214 -2.90 -15.88 17.88
C SER A 214 -2.49 -15.76 16.39
N SER A 215 -3.06 -14.82 15.63
CA SER A 215 -2.93 -14.77 14.15
C SER A 215 -1.73 -13.97 13.64
N GLY A 216 -0.89 -13.41 14.51
CA GLY A 216 0.36 -12.73 14.07
C GLY A 216 0.17 -11.31 13.55
N PHE A 217 -0.94 -10.66 13.87
CA PHE A 217 -1.22 -9.26 13.53
C PHE A 217 -1.58 -8.46 14.79
N CYS A 218 -1.43 -7.14 14.72
CA CYS A 218 -1.92 -6.24 15.74
C CYS A 218 -2.70 -5.07 15.17
N ARG A 219 -3.60 -4.51 15.97
CA ARG A 219 -4.28 -3.27 15.65
C ARG A 219 -3.39 -2.09 15.99
N ILE A 220 -3.12 -1.24 15.02
CA ILE A 220 -2.34 -0.01 15.18
C ILE A 220 -3.26 1.17 14.89
N ASN A 221 -3.47 2.01 15.91
CA ASN A 221 -4.23 3.24 15.73
C ASN A 221 -3.34 4.29 15.05
N TYR A 222 -3.94 5.14 14.24
CA TYR A 222 -3.26 6.29 13.63
C TYR A 222 -4.16 7.51 13.59
N ARG A 223 -3.53 8.66 13.44
CA ARG A 223 -4.18 9.94 13.24
C ARG A 223 -3.39 10.79 12.25
N ILE A 224 -4.06 11.78 11.69
CA ILE A 224 -3.42 12.75 10.81
C ILE A 224 -3.47 14.12 11.51
N LEU A 225 -2.32 14.79 11.53
CA LEU A 225 -2.22 16.16 12.03
C LEU A 225 -2.00 17.13 10.85
N THR A 226 -2.42 18.35 11.04
CA THR A 226 -2.07 19.49 10.20
C THR A 226 -0.63 19.94 10.51
N GLU A 227 -0.07 20.84 9.72
CA GLU A 227 1.26 21.42 9.95
C GLU A 227 1.37 22.19 11.27
N ASP A 228 0.24 22.70 11.79
CA ASP A 228 0.16 23.38 13.08
C ASP A 228 0.13 22.40 14.27
N GLY A 229 0.15 21.10 14.01
CA GLY A 229 0.11 20.05 15.03
C GLY A 229 -1.29 19.71 15.55
N GLU A 230 -2.32 20.34 15.02
CA GLU A 230 -3.71 20.03 15.36
C GLU A 230 -4.19 18.77 14.61
N GLN A 231 -5.10 18.03 15.22
CA GLN A 231 -5.66 16.87 14.55
C GLN A 231 -6.56 17.30 13.39
N LEU A 232 -6.29 16.77 12.19
CA LEU A 232 -7.03 17.10 10.99
C LEU A 232 -8.53 16.81 11.18
N GLN A 233 -9.34 17.80 10.88
CA GLN A 233 -10.80 17.65 10.93
C GLN A 233 -11.36 17.26 9.56
N ILE A 234 -12.32 16.35 9.55
CA ILE A 234 -13.04 15.88 8.37
C ILE A 234 -14.54 15.92 8.61
N VAL A 235 -15.33 15.86 7.54
CA VAL A 235 -16.76 15.62 7.64
C VAL A 235 -17.03 14.11 7.54
N ASN A 236 -17.55 13.52 8.62
CA ASN A 236 -17.86 12.10 8.68
C ASN A 236 -19.16 11.74 7.91
N SER A 237 -19.48 10.45 7.82
CA SER A 237 -20.69 9.96 7.14
C SER A 237 -22.02 10.51 7.69
N GLY A 238 -22.02 10.97 8.94
CA GLY A 238 -23.17 11.63 9.57
C GLY A 238 -23.22 13.14 9.34
N GLY A 239 -22.34 13.72 8.51
CA GLY A 239 -22.30 15.15 8.22
C GLY A 239 -21.69 16.00 9.35
N LYS A 240 -21.06 15.39 10.34
CA LYS A 240 -20.44 16.12 11.46
C LYS A 240 -18.94 16.29 11.23
N THR A 241 -18.41 17.45 11.58
CA THR A 241 -16.99 17.69 11.65
C THR A 241 -16.41 16.94 12.85
N VAL A 242 -15.42 16.08 12.60
CA VAL A 242 -14.74 15.26 13.61
C VAL A 242 -13.25 15.23 13.35
N ASN A 243 -12.47 14.99 14.39
CA ASN A 243 -11.04 14.74 14.25
C ASN A 243 -10.80 13.39 13.57
N TYR A 244 -9.93 13.36 12.56
CA TYR A 244 -9.66 12.14 11.81
C TYR A 244 -8.70 11.23 12.57
N SER A 245 -9.18 10.04 12.87
CA SER A 245 -8.36 8.92 13.35
C SER A 245 -8.98 7.61 12.92
N ASP A 246 -8.14 6.60 12.75
CA ASP A 246 -8.59 5.26 12.38
C ASP A 246 -7.54 4.24 12.85
N TYR A 247 -7.64 3.01 12.39
CA TYR A 247 -6.67 1.95 12.66
C TYR A 247 -6.46 1.07 11.45
N TRP A 248 -5.34 0.37 11.44
CA TRP A 248 -5.13 -0.74 10.51
C TRP A 248 -4.70 -2.00 11.25
N THR A 249 -4.71 -3.09 10.52
CA THR A 249 -4.20 -4.37 11.00
C THR A 249 -2.80 -4.57 10.45
N GLY A 250 -1.81 -4.42 11.31
CA GLY A 250 -0.40 -4.60 10.99
C GLY A 250 0.02 -6.07 11.06
N TYR A 251 0.91 -6.47 10.15
CA TYR A 251 1.46 -7.82 10.10
C TYR A 251 2.99 -7.75 10.04
N ILE A 252 3.64 -8.61 10.82
CA ILE A 252 5.11 -8.71 10.84
C ILE A 252 5.66 -8.99 9.43
N GLY A 253 6.70 -8.24 9.06
CA GLY A 253 7.44 -8.43 7.81
C GLY A 253 6.75 -7.88 6.57
N ARG A 254 5.58 -7.25 6.69
CA ARG A 254 4.89 -6.64 5.55
C ARG A 254 5.32 -5.21 5.29
N SER A 255 5.17 -4.81 4.05
CA SER A 255 5.38 -3.43 3.59
C SER A 255 4.07 -2.87 3.05
N TYR A 256 3.71 -1.67 3.49
CA TYR A 256 2.46 -1.01 3.11
C TYR A 256 2.68 0.38 2.53
N MET A 257 1.77 0.76 1.63
CA MET A 257 1.52 2.13 1.21
C MET A 257 0.19 2.57 1.80
N HIS A 258 0.17 3.69 2.51
CA HIS A 258 -1.03 4.31 3.07
C HIS A 258 -1.33 5.59 2.31
N PHE A 259 -2.42 5.60 1.55
CA PHE A 259 -2.85 6.75 0.76
C PHE A 259 -4.01 7.45 1.44
N PHE A 260 -3.84 8.71 1.81
CA PHE A 260 -4.94 9.51 2.30
C PHE A 260 -5.59 10.23 1.11
N SER A 261 -6.79 9.80 0.76
CA SER A 261 -7.50 10.24 -0.45
C SER A 261 -8.95 10.63 -0.16
N GLY A 262 -9.57 11.31 -1.10
CA GLY A 262 -10.95 11.75 -1.03
C GLY A 262 -11.08 13.25 -0.79
N ILE A 263 -12.26 13.69 -0.38
CA ILE A 263 -12.59 15.10 -0.11
C ILE A 263 -12.89 15.28 1.37
N ARG A 264 -12.09 16.11 2.04
CA ARG A 264 -12.15 16.34 3.49
C ARG A 264 -13.49 16.88 3.95
N THR A 265 -14.08 17.78 3.17
CA THR A 265 -15.34 18.49 3.50
C THR A 265 -16.59 17.76 3.04
N LYS A 266 -16.48 16.61 2.39
CA LYS A 266 -17.61 15.82 1.89
C LYS A 266 -17.92 14.65 2.81
N ASN A 267 -19.20 14.44 3.13
CA ASN A 267 -19.66 13.42 4.08
C ASN A 267 -19.08 12.03 3.82
N GLY A 268 -18.20 11.56 4.75
CA GLY A 268 -17.66 10.22 4.72
C GLY A 268 -16.82 9.86 3.47
N PHE A 269 -16.27 10.85 2.78
CA PHE A 269 -15.63 10.65 1.48
C PHE A 269 -14.09 10.64 1.52
N CYS A 270 -13.47 10.89 2.66
CA CYS A 270 -12.02 10.76 2.79
C CYS A 270 -11.63 9.64 3.73
N GLN A 271 -10.53 8.96 3.41
CA GLN A 271 -10.00 7.85 4.20
C GLN A 271 -8.56 7.55 3.82
N VAL A 272 -7.83 6.91 4.72
CA VAL A 272 -6.56 6.26 4.39
C VAL A 272 -6.84 4.89 3.80
N LYS A 273 -6.37 4.66 2.58
CA LYS A 273 -6.36 3.34 1.93
C LYS A 273 -5.00 2.69 2.09
N GLN A 274 -5.01 1.43 2.41
CA GLN A 274 -3.82 0.62 2.70
C GLN A 274 -3.64 -0.42 1.60
N TRP A 275 -2.47 -0.43 0.99
CA TRP A 275 -2.11 -1.39 -0.04
C TRP A 275 -0.78 -2.04 0.30
N THR A 276 -0.71 -3.34 0.12
CA THR A 276 0.57 -4.04 0.25
C THR A 276 1.48 -3.67 -0.91
N SER A 277 2.74 -3.51 -0.58
CA SER A 277 3.80 -3.17 -1.53
C SER A 277 4.58 -4.41 -2.02
N LEU A 278 4.13 -5.59 -1.67
CA LEU A 278 4.77 -6.86 -2.03
C LEU A 278 4.32 -7.37 -3.40
#